data_f249b489afcf9f687d0b503281abe6e5
#
_entry.id   f249b489afcf9f687d0b503281abe6e5
#
_cell.length_a   1.000
_cell.length_b   1.000
_cell.length_c   1.000
_cell.angle_alpha   90.00
_cell.angle_beta   90.00
_cell.angle_gamma   90.00
#
_symmetry.space_group_name_H-M   'P 1'
#
loop_
_entity.id
_entity.type
_entity.pdbx_description
1 polymer ?
#
loop_
_entity_poly.entity_id
_entity_poly.type
_entity_poly.pdbx_seq_one_letter_code
_entity_poly.pdbx_strand_id
1 'polypeptide(L)'
;VGGEDFKTYNQLGKLITKVKLNLSDGKYADVQYTTASIDALRKAIVVADTITEASSDTDVATAFDKLLAASTVGTDGLIKADHNVVISFADADAKRGIASGNGWYANGDTVTLKVTPSVGYIFGKWTKDKAGNTSVGTESTYTFTLAANSPDEYYAWLDEVKYTVTCKNTEGGTCSTDAEGGKYVYGQTAKVTATANDNYEFVGWKDSYGTTVSTD
;
A
#
# COMPACT_ATOMS: atom_id res chain seq x y z
N VAL A 1 47.77 -8.51 -27.24
CA VAL A 1 46.63 -7.60 -27.52
C VAL A 1 45.41 -8.42 -27.26
N GLY A 2 44.83 -8.29 -26.07
CA GLY A 2 43.58 -9.01 -25.70
C GLY A 2 42.46 -8.50 -26.59
N GLY A 3 41.81 -9.42 -27.32
CA GLY A 3 40.61 -9.10 -28.04
C GLY A 3 39.54 -8.74 -27.03
N GLU A 4 39.08 -7.51 -27.04
CA GLU A 4 37.82 -7.15 -26.37
C GLU A 4 36.74 -8.02 -27.00
N ASP A 5 36.02 -8.82 -26.20
CA ASP A 5 34.86 -9.60 -26.61
C ASP A 5 33.76 -8.60 -27.01
N PHE A 6 33.72 -8.24 -28.29
CA PHE A 6 32.71 -7.36 -28.86
C PHE A 6 31.33 -8.01 -28.69
N LYS A 7 30.55 -7.49 -27.79
CA LYS A 7 29.18 -7.93 -27.57
C LYS A 7 28.30 -7.43 -28.72
N THR A 8 27.84 -8.35 -29.55
CA THR A 8 27.04 -8.01 -30.71
C THR A 8 25.54 -7.88 -30.36
N TYR A 9 24.80 -7.16 -31.18
CA TYR A 9 23.33 -7.09 -31.09
C TYR A 9 22.68 -8.49 -31.06
N ASN A 10 23.19 -9.45 -31.82
CA ASN A 10 22.73 -10.84 -31.84
C ASN A 10 22.95 -11.54 -30.45
N GLN A 11 24.08 -11.27 -29.79
CA GLN A 11 24.36 -11.85 -28.48
C GLN A 11 23.42 -11.24 -27.42
N LEU A 12 23.13 -9.92 -27.47
CA LEU A 12 22.15 -9.25 -26.64
C LEU A 12 20.75 -9.86 -26.85
N GLY A 13 20.29 -10.06 -28.07
CA GLY A 13 19.00 -10.69 -28.39
C GLY A 13 18.86 -12.10 -27.82
N LYS A 14 19.94 -12.91 -27.88
CA LYS A 14 19.96 -14.24 -27.24
C LYS A 14 19.88 -14.17 -25.72
N LEU A 15 20.56 -13.20 -25.10
CA LEU A 15 20.50 -13.00 -23.64
C LEU A 15 19.11 -12.54 -23.22
N ILE A 16 18.50 -11.58 -23.91
CA ILE A 16 17.12 -11.11 -23.65
C ILE A 16 16.16 -12.29 -23.69
N THR A 17 16.21 -13.10 -24.75
CA THR A 17 15.33 -14.26 -24.92
C THR A 17 15.50 -15.26 -23.77
N LYS A 18 16.74 -15.59 -23.41
CA LYS A 18 17.05 -16.50 -22.30
C LYS A 18 16.53 -15.99 -20.96
N VAL A 19 16.71 -14.70 -20.67
CA VAL A 19 16.28 -14.11 -19.40
C VAL A 19 14.75 -14.05 -19.32
N LYS A 20 14.07 -13.64 -20.39
CA LYS A 20 12.59 -13.66 -20.48
C LYS A 20 12.03 -15.07 -20.28
N LEU A 21 12.64 -16.08 -20.90
CA LEU A 21 12.25 -17.47 -20.72
C LEU A 21 12.41 -17.91 -19.26
N ASN A 22 13.55 -17.60 -18.63
CA ASN A 22 13.77 -17.93 -17.21
C ASN A 22 12.74 -17.27 -16.27
N LEU A 23 12.27 -16.06 -16.59
CA LEU A 23 11.18 -15.41 -15.84
C LEU A 23 9.85 -16.12 -16.04
N SER A 24 9.50 -16.47 -17.30
CA SER A 24 8.24 -17.16 -17.63
C SER A 24 8.18 -18.58 -17.06
N ASP A 25 9.30 -19.30 -17.05
CA ASP A 25 9.40 -20.66 -16.54
C ASP A 25 9.56 -20.75 -15.02
N GLY A 26 9.50 -19.61 -14.33
CA GLY A 26 9.62 -19.54 -12.87
C GLY A 26 11.02 -19.80 -12.33
N LYS A 27 12.06 -19.84 -13.17
CA LYS A 27 13.45 -20.00 -12.72
C LYS A 27 13.94 -18.82 -11.88
N TYR A 28 13.39 -17.63 -12.14
CA TYR A 28 13.59 -16.42 -11.35
C TYR A 28 12.30 -16.06 -10.61
N ALA A 29 11.68 -17.05 -9.97
CA ALA A 29 10.46 -16.86 -9.21
C ALA A 29 10.70 -15.95 -7.98
N ASP A 30 9.76 -15.08 -7.69
CA ASP A 30 9.79 -14.14 -6.56
C ASP A 30 10.02 -14.85 -5.22
N VAL A 31 9.54 -16.09 -5.09
CA VAL A 31 9.75 -16.94 -3.90
C VAL A 31 11.21 -17.31 -3.61
N GLN A 32 12.12 -17.09 -4.56
CA GLN A 32 13.56 -17.40 -4.42
C GLN A 32 14.43 -16.15 -4.34
N TYR A 33 13.92 -15.00 -4.79
CA TYR A 33 14.68 -13.77 -4.90
C TYR A 33 13.87 -12.58 -4.38
N THR A 34 14.57 -11.56 -3.90
CA THR A 34 13.92 -10.36 -3.38
C THR A 34 13.12 -9.65 -4.48
N THR A 35 11.98 -9.08 -4.09
CA THR A 35 11.14 -8.30 -4.99
C THR A 35 11.92 -7.20 -5.69
N ALA A 36 12.81 -6.52 -4.96
CA ALA A 36 13.66 -5.46 -5.50
C ALA A 36 14.60 -5.95 -6.60
N SER A 37 15.24 -7.13 -6.42
CA SER A 37 16.15 -7.69 -7.42
C SER A 37 15.42 -8.16 -8.68
N ILE A 38 14.24 -8.74 -8.53
CA ILE A 38 13.37 -9.12 -9.67
C ILE A 38 12.88 -7.87 -10.43
N ASP A 39 12.51 -6.81 -9.74
CA ASP A 39 12.11 -5.56 -10.39
C ASP A 39 13.27 -4.87 -11.11
N ALA A 40 14.49 -4.94 -10.55
CA ALA A 40 15.71 -4.47 -11.22
C ALA A 40 15.96 -5.26 -12.51
N LEU A 41 15.80 -6.59 -12.47
CA LEU A 41 15.91 -7.45 -13.65
C LEU A 41 14.88 -7.09 -14.73
N ARG A 42 13.61 -6.90 -14.37
CA ARG A 42 12.54 -6.47 -15.30
C ARG A 42 12.86 -5.14 -15.96
N LYS A 43 13.37 -4.17 -15.19
CA LYS A 43 13.83 -2.86 -15.73
C LYS A 43 15.01 -3.01 -16.68
N ALA A 44 15.98 -3.87 -16.38
CA ALA A 44 17.11 -4.13 -17.25
C ALA A 44 16.66 -4.75 -18.59
N ILE A 45 15.66 -5.63 -18.60
CA ILE A 45 15.05 -6.18 -19.82
C ILE A 45 14.41 -5.06 -20.64
N VAL A 46 13.61 -4.17 -20.01
CA VAL A 46 12.96 -3.07 -20.73
C VAL A 46 14.00 -2.19 -21.43
N VAL A 47 15.09 -1.85 -20.74
CA VAL A 47 16.19 -1.08 -21.35
C VAL A 47 16.86 -1.85 -22.51
N ALA A 48 17.14 -3.14 -22.32
CA ALA A 48 17.76 -3.95 -23.35
C ALA A 48 16.87 -4.11 -24.61
N ASP A 49 15.54 -4.17 -24.44
CA ASP A 49 14.58 -4.22 -25.54
C ASP A 49 14.52 -2.94 -26.39
N THR A 50 15.05 -1.81 -25.91
CA THR A 50 15.13 -0.56 -26.69
C THR A 50 16.30 -0.54 -27.66
N ILE A 51 17.25 -1.45 -27.52
CA ILE A 51 18.45 -1.55 -28.37
C ILE A 51 18.07 -2.17 -29.73
N THR A 52 18.53 -1.55 -30.80
CA THR A 52 18.29 -1.98 -32.19
C THR A 52 19.62 -2.25 -32.92
N GLU A 53 19.55 -2.82 -34.12
CA GLU A 53 20.74 -3.00 -34.98
C GLU A 53 21.42 -1.66 -35.33
N ALA A 54 20.69 -0.56 -35.30
CA ALA A 54 21.24 0.79 -35.54
C ALA A 54 21.88 1.45 -34.29
N SER A 55 21.80 0.80 -33.13
CA SER A 55 22.42 1.31 -31.90
C SER A 55 23.94 1.18 -31.98
N SER A 56 24.66 2.07 -31.27
CA SER A 56 26.12 1.99 -31.21
C SER A 56 26.60 0.71 -30.51
N ASP A 57 27.81 0.25 -30.87
CA ASP A 57 28.43 -0.91 -30.19
C ASP A 57 28.55 -0.68 -28.67
N THR A 58 28.78 0.56 -28.24
CA THR A 58 28.84 0.95 -26.83
C THR A 58 27.49 0.76 -26.14
N ASP A 59 26.39 1.16 -26.80
CA ASP A 59 25.03 0.99 -26.24
C ASP A 59 24.66 -0.50 -26.15
N VAL A 60 24.98 -1.28 -27.18
CA VAL A 60 24.78 -2.73 -27.20
C VAL A 60 25.55 -3.40 -26.06
N ALA A 61 26.83 -3.09 -25.90
CA ALA A 61 27.69 -3.64 -24.84
C ALA A 61 27.18 -3.24 -23.45
N THR A 62 26.80 -1.99 -23.26
CA THR A 62 26.27 -1.47 -22.00
C THR A 62 24.97 -2.17 -21.61
N ALA A 63 24.03 -2.36 -22.55
CA ALA A 63 22.79 -3.05 -22.30
C ALA A 63 23.00 -4.53 -21.99
N PHE A 64 23.94 -5.16 -22.70
CA PHE A 64 24.30 -6.56 -22.45
C PHE A 64 24.86 -6.74 -21.04
N ASP A 65 25.81 -5.92 -20.60
CA ASP A 65 26.46 -6.03 -19.30
C ASP A 65 25.48 -5.77 -18.16
N LYS A 66 24.61 -4.76 -18.30
CA LYS A 66 23.55 -4.47 -17.32
C LYS A 66 22.56 -5.62 -17.18
N LEU A 67 22.12 -6.20 -18.30
CA LEU A 67 21.18 -7.33 -18.28
C LEU A 67 21.84 -8.59 -17.73
N LEU A 68 23.10 -8.86 -18.10
CA LEU A 68 23.84 -10.00 -17.57
C LEU A 68 24.02 -9.88 -16.05
N ALA A 69 24.46 -8.73 -15.57
CA ALA A 69 24.60 -8.48 -14.13
C ALA A 69 23.28 -8.66 -13.40
N ALA A 70 22.20 -8.03 -13.85
CA ALA A 70 20.87 -8.12 -13.23
C ALA A 70 20.30 -9.55 -13.22
N SER A 71 20.68 -10.41 -14.18
CA SER A 71 20.22 -11.81 -14.28
C SER A 71 21.13 -12.83 -13.56
N THR A 72 22.23 -12.38 -13.00
CA THR A 72 23.20 -13.23 -12.28
C THR A 72 22.93 -13.15 -10.79
N VAL A 73 23.04 -14.28 -10.07
CA VAL A 73 22.89 -14.30 -8.60
C VAL A 73 24.11 -13.65 -7.96
N GLY A 74 23.88 -12.65 -7.11
CA GLY A 74 24.94 -11.89 -6.42
C GLY A 74 24.50 -10.50 -6.02
N THR A 75 25.39 -9.74 -5.39
CA THR A 75 25.11 -8.39 -4.84
C THR A 75 24.62 -7.36 -5.86
N ASP A 76 25.05 -7.50 -7.12
CA ASP A 76 24.68 -6.59 -8.21
C ASP A 76 23.54 -7.13 -9.09
N GLY A 77 22.94 -8.25 -8.71
CA GLY A 77 21.91 -8.93 -9.50
C GLY A 77 20.77 -9.53 -8.67
N LEU A 78 20.48 -10.81 -8.90
CA LEU A 78 19.43 -11.55 -8.19
C LEU A 78 19.88 -11.86 -6.76
N ILE A 79 19.17 -11.37 -5.78
CA ILE A 79 19.42 -11.55 -4.35
C ILE A 79 18.39 -12.55 -3.81
N LYS A 80 18.84 -13.63 -3.16
CA LYS A 80 17.94 -14.61 -2.53
C LYS A 80 17.13 -13.96 -1.42
N ALA A 81 15.86 -14.30 -1.37
CA ALA A 81 14.97 -13.85 -0.31
C ALA A 81 14.96 -14.81 0.86
N ASP A 82 14.88 -14.26 2.08
CA ASP A 82 14.76 -15.00 3.33
C ASP A 82 13.36 -14.85 3.94
N HIS A 83 12.65 -13.75 3.61
CA HIS A 83 11.37 -13.36 4.19
C HIS A 83 10.33 -13.04 3.11
N ASN A 84 9.09 -13.45 3.34
CA ASN A 84 7.91 -12.99 2.60
C ASN A 84 7.08 -12.04 3.48
N VAL A 85 7.39 -10.76 3.45
CA VAL A 85 6.68 -9.77 4.27
C VAL A 85 5.27 -9.54 3.73
N VAL A 86 4.28 -9.76 4.59
CA VAL A 86 2.85 -9.60 4.29
C VAL A 86 2.22 -8.61 5.26
N ILE A 87 1.37 -7.73 4.73
CA ILE A 87 0.54 -6.84 5.53
C ILE A 87 -0.87 -7.40 5.55
N SER A 88 -1.41 -7.64 6.75
CA SER A 88 -2.81 -7.98 6.98
C SER A 88 -3.51 -6.84 7.72
N PHE A 89 -4.77 -6.60 7.40
CA PHE A 89 -5.60 -5.74 8.24
C PHE A 89 -6.10 -6.55 9.44
N ALA A 90 -5.99 -5.98 10.64
CA ALA A 90 -6.36 -6.66 11.89
C ALA A 90 -7.85 -7.06 11.89
N ASP A 91 -8.69 -6.19 11.36
CA ASP A 91 -10.08 -6.51 11.05
C ASP A 91 -10.18 -6.98 9.59
N ALA A 92 -10.97 -8.01 9.35
CA ALA A 92 -11.09 -8.67 8.04
C ALA A 92 -11.65 -7.78 6.91
N ASP A 93 -11.96 -6.51 7.16
CA ASP A 93 -12.50 -5.60 6.16
C ASP A 93 -11.40 -4.87 5.38
N ALA A 94 -10.99 -5.47 4.27
CA ALA A 94 -10.02 -4.90 3.34
C ALA A 94 -10.44 -3.55 2.71
N LYS A 95 -11.68 -3.07 2.95
CA LYS A 95 -12.16 -1.77 2.45
C LYS A 95 -11.69 -0.60 3.30
N ARG A 96 -11.11 -0.84 4.46
CA ARG A 96 -10.67 0.20 5.40
C ARG A 96 -9.44 0.98 4.96
N GLY A 97 -8.65 0.46 4.00
CA GLY A 97 -7.45 1.14 3.51
C GLY A 97 -6.72 0.36 2.43
N ILE A 98 -5.66 0.97 1.92
CA ILE A 98 -4.74 0.37 0.95
C ILE A 98 -3.37 0.25 1.62
N ALA A 99 -2.78 -0.94 1.54
CA ALA A 99 -1.46 -1.23 2.08
C ALA A 99 -0.40 -1.40 0.98
N SER A 100 0.85 -1.05 1.27
CA SER A 100 2.00 -1.28 0.40
C SER A 100 3.24 -1.61 1.24
N GLY A 101 4.20 -2.32 0.65
CA GLY A 101 5.41 -2.81 1.32
C GLY A 101 5.44 -4.33 1.48
N ASN A 102 4.43 -5.04 0.96
CA ASN A 102 4.47 -6.49 0.82
C ASN A 102 5.58 -6.89 -0.15
N GLY A 103 6.21 -8.01 0.09
CA GLY A 103 7.21 -8.51 -0.84
C GLY A 103 8.19 -9.49 -0.25
N TRP A 104 9.09 -9.97 -1.08
CA TRP A 104 10.18 -10.84 -0.72
C TRP A 104 11.45 -10.03 -0.46
N TYR A 105 12.09 -10.26 0.68
CA TYR A 105 13.21 -9.51 1.19
C TYR A 105 14.30 -10.44 1.73
N ALA A 106 15.54 -9.97 1.74
CA ALA A 106 16.66 -10.65 2.39
C ALA A 106 16.85 -10.15 3.84
N ASN A 107 17.55 -10.94 4.65
CA ASN A 107 18.05 -10.49 5.96
C ASN A 107 18.91 -9.23 5.77
N GLY A 108 18.68 -8.22 6.61
CA GLY A 108 19.37 -6.94 6.54
C GLY A 108 18.70 -5.91 5.63
N ASP A 109 17.70 -6.28 4.84
CA ASP A 109 16.94 -5.33 4.03
C ASP A 109 16.14 -4.37 4.90
N THR A 110 16.03 -3.13 4.42
CA THR A 110 15.13 -2.13 5.00
C THR A 110 13.75 -2.26 4.36
N VAL A 111 12.75 -2.57 5.18
CA VAL A 111 11.35 -2.67 4.77
C VAL A 111 10.60 -1.43 5.21
N THR A 112 9.79 -0.87 4.32
CA THR A 112 8.87 0.22 4.62
C THR A 112 7.44 -0.22 4.34
N LEU A 113 6.67 -0.42 5.41
CA LEU A 113 5.23 -0.70 5.34
C LEU A 113 4.47 0.62 5.38
N LYS A 114 3.45 0.75 4.54
CA LYS A 114 2.61 1.94 4.50
C LYS A 114 1.15 1.56 4.33
N VAL A 115 0.27 2.24 5.08
CA VAL A 115 -1.18 2.18 4.90
C VAL A 115 -1.72 3.58 4.60
N THR A 116 -2.62 3.64 3.63
CA THR A 116 -3.45 4.81 3.35
C THR A 116 -4.88 4.46 3.74
N PRO A 117 -5.43 5.00 4.86
CA PRO A 117 -6.79 4.73 5.26
C PRO A 117 -7.80 5.22 4.22
N SER A 118 -8.90 4.47 4.06
CA SER A 118 -10.06 4.90 3.30
C SER A 118 -10.81 6.01 4.04
N VAL A 119 -11.68 6.74 3.32
CA VAL A 119 -12.55 7.78 3.92
C VAL A 119 -13.37 7.16 5.06
N GLY A 120 -13.43 7.84 6.18
CA GLY A 120 -14.10 7.36 7.40
C GLY A 120 -13.23 6.55 8.34
N TYR A 121 -11.97 6.32 8.00
CA TYR A 121 -11.01 5.60 8.85
C TYR A 121 -9.76 6.43 9.10
N ILE A 122 -9.12 6.16 10.24
CA ILE A 122 -7.79 6.66 10.59
C ILE A 122 -6.89 5.50 10.93
N PHE A 123 -5.58 5.69 10.72
CA PHE A 123 -4.60 4.69 11.12
C PHE A 123 -4.43 4.72 12.64
N GLY A 124 -4.47 3.54 13.29
CA GLY A 124 -4.28 3.37 14.72
C GLY A 124 -2.87 2.92 15.05
N LYS A 125 -2.47 1.73 14.62
CA LYS A 125 -1.14 1.15 14.93
C LYS A 125 -0.73 0.02 14.00
N TRP A 126 0.58 -0.31 14.03
CA TRP A 126 1.14 -1.56 13.52
C TRP A 126 1.39 -2.53 14.66
N THR A 127 1.12 -3.83 14.42
CA THR A 127 1.48 -4.89 15.36
C THR A 127 2.14 -6.07 14.65
N LYS A 128 2.92 -6.88 15.42
CA LYS A 128 3.52 -8.13 14.95
C LYS A 128 2.62 -9.34 15.19
N ASP A 129 1.48 -9.15 15.81
CA ASP A 129 0.50 -10.19 16.10
C ASP A 129 -0.92 -9.71 15.82
N LYS A 130 -1.78 -10.62 15.39
CA LYS A 130 -3.19 -10.35 15.06
C LYS A 130 -4.03 -9.92 16.27
N ALA A 131 -3.62 -10.28 17.49
CA ALA A 131 -4.33 -9.89 18.71
C ALA A 131 -4.04 -8.44 19.13
N GLY A 132 -3.04 -7.80 18.51
CA GLY A 132 -2.71 -6.39 18.75
C GLY A 132 -1.89 -6.14 20.01
N ASN A 133 -1.27 -7.19 20.60
CA ASN A 133 -0.53 -7.08 21.86
C ASN A 133 0.86 -6.46 21.66
N THR A 134 1.51 -6.74 20.53
CA THR A 134 2.88 -6.30 20.24
C THR A 134 2.87 -5.15 19.24
N SER A 135 2.62 -3.93 19.73
CA SER A 135 2.68 -2.70 18.90
C SER A 135 4.12 -2.36 18.53
N VAL A 136 4.33 -1.97 17.26
CA VAL A 136 5.65 -1.58 16.72
C VAL A 136 5.67 -0.17 16.14
N GLY A 137 4.51 0.48 15.99
CA GLY A 137 4.43 1.86 15.52
C GLY A 137 3.00 2.38 15.50
N THR A 138 2.84 3.70 15.59
CA THR A 138 1.55 4.43 15.56
C THR A 138 1.42 5.34 14.35
N GLU A 139 2.47 5.46 13.54
CA GLU A 139 2.44 6.19 12.29
C GLU A 139 2.01 5.27 11.14
N SER A 140 1.30 5.79 10.14
CA SER A 140 0.82 5.02 8.99
C SER A 140 1.94 4.46 8.10
N THR A 141 3.18 4.89 8.34
CA THR A 141 4.41 4.36 7.73
C THR A 141 5.30 3.79 8.83
N TYR A 142 5.72 2.52 8.66
CA TYR A 142 6.62 1.83 9.58
C TYR A 142 7.82 1.29 8.80
N THR A 143 9.02 1.78 9.16
CA THR A 143 10.28 1.37 8.53
C THR A 143 11.16 0.64 9.54
N PHE A 144 11.71 -0.51 9.15
CA PHE A 144 12.57 -1.34 9.98
C PHE A 144 13.54 -2.15 9.14
N THR A 145 14.58 -2.69 9.78
CA THR A 145 15.52 -3.62 9.15
C THR A 145 15.13 -5.05 9.52
N LEU A 146 15.05 -5.95 8.54
CA LEU A 146 14.76 -7.36 8.75
C LEU A 146 15.96 -8.08 9.40
N ALA A 147 15.65 -8.89 10.39
CA ALA A 147 16.58 -9.83 11.02
C ALA A 147 16.05 -11.26 10.81
N ALA A 148 16.92 -12.26 10.92
CA ALA A 148 16.55 -13.67 10.69
C ALA A 148 15.36 -14.19 11.53
N ASN A 149 15.04 -13.53 12.63
CA ASN A 149 13.90 -13.84 13.49
C ASN A 149 12.75 -12.81 13.39
N SER A 150 12.78 -11.92 12.41
CA SER A 150 11.66 -11.02 12.16
C SER A 150 10.42 -11.80 11.73
N PRO A 151 9.22 -11.43 12.17
CA PRO A 151 8.00 -12.05 11.64
C PRO A 151 7.81 -11.66 10.18
N ASP A 152 7.18 -12.54 9.42
CA ASP A 152 6.82 -12.29 8.03
C ASP A 152 5.48 -11.54 7.90
N GLU A 153 4.64 -11.56 8.92
CA GLU A 153 3.33 -10.93 8.90
C GLU A 153 3.25 -9.75 9.89
N TYR A 154 2.71 -8.63 9.39
CA TYR A 154 2.47 -7.40 10.15
C TYR A 154 1.02 -6.99 10.00
N TYR A 155 0.42 -6.52 11.08
CA TYR A 155 -1.01 -6.17 11.13
C TYR A 155 -1.19 -4.66 11.24
N ALA A 156 -1.99 -4.13 10.32
CA ALA A 156 -2.43 -2.73 10.34
C ALA A 156 -3.78 -2.62 11.05
N TRP A 157 -3.87 -1.74 12.03
CA TRP A 157 -5.10 -1.42 12.76
C TRP A 157 -5.62 -0.07 12.30
N LEU A 158 -6.89 -0.02 11.90
CA LEU A 158 -7.57 1.19 11.49
C LEU A 158 -8.83 1.38 12.32
N ASP A 159 -8.99 2.60 12.83
CA ASP A 159 -10.13 2.98 13.66
C ASP A 159 -11.17 3.74 12.83
N GLU A 160 -12.45 3.52 13.09
CA GLU A 160 -13.54 4.28 12.49
C GLU A 160 -13.57 5.71 13.05
N VAL A 161 -13.67 6.69 12.16
CA VAL A 161 -13.91 8.07 12.55
C VAL A 161 -15.37 8.22 12.98
N LYS A 162 -15.58 8.68 14.20
CA LYS A 162 -16.91 9.00 14.74
C LYS A 162 -17.20 10.49 14.51
N TYR A 163 -18.23 10.77 13.75
CA TYR A 163 -18.78 12.12 13.55
C TYR A 163 -19.88 12.38 14.55
N THR A 164 -20.01 13.61 15.02
CA THR A 164 -21.07 13.98 15.96
C THR A 164 -22.06 14.90 15.29
N VAL A 165 -23.33 14.49 15.26
CA VAL A 165 -24.46 15.34 14.90
C VAL A 165 -25.12 15.81 16.21
N THR A 166 -25.19 17.12 16.39
CA THR A 166 -25.81 17.74 17.57
C THR A 166 -26.98 18.57 17.12
N CYS A 167 -28.14 18.34 17.70
CA CYS A 167 -29.26 19.26 17.60
C CYS A 167 -29.42 20.08 18.90
N LYS A 168 -29.93 21.28 18.81
CA LYS A 168 -30.12 22.18 19.93
C LYS A 168 -31.62 22.38 20.20
N ASN A 169 -32.02 22.16 21.45
CA ASN A 169 -33.36 22.51 21.92
C ASN A 169 -33.55 24.04 21.84
N THR A 170 -34.78 24.45 21.60
CA THR A 170 -35.23 25.84 21.61
C THR A 170 -36.30 26.01 22.70
N GLU A 171 -36.74 27.24 22.99
CA GLU A 171 -37.88 27.51 23.85
C GLU A 171 -39.15 26.80 23.37
N GLY A 172 -39.31 26.72 22.02
CA GLY A 172 -40.49 26.13 21.38
C GLY A 172 -40.48 24.62 21.26
N GLY A 173 -39.40 23.92 21.66
CA GLY A 173 -39.36 22.48 21.54
C GLY A 173 -38.02 21.82 21.83
N THR A 174 -38.03 20.50 21.79
CA THR A 174 -36.87 19.64 22.01
C THR A 174 -36.47 18.93 20.71
N CYS A 175 -35.24 18.45 20.64
CA CYS A 175 -34.79 17.62 19.54
C CYS A 175 -33.91 16.43 20.02
N SER A 176 -33.87 15.40 19.24
CA SER A 176 -33.05 14.21 19.47
C SER A 176 -32.47 13.66 18.17
N THR A 177 -31.39 12.91 18.32
CA THR A 177 -30.81 12.07 17.24
C THR A 177 -31.16 10.61 17.48
N ASP A 178 -31.22 9.81 16.42
CA ASP A 178 -31.50 8.36 16.50
C ASP A 178 -30.31 7.52 16.97
N ALA A 179 -29.08 8.10 16.99
CA ALA A 179 -27.90 7.44 17.54
C ALA A 179 -27.56 7.94 18.93
N GLU A 180 -27.09 7.05 19.81
CA GLU A 180 -26.64 7.38 21.16
C GLU A 180 -25.51 8.44 21.12
N GLY A 181 -25.72 9.54 21.86
CA GLY A 181 -24.79 10.67 21.89
C GLY A 181 -24.57 11.36 20.54
N GLY A 182 -25.45 11.11 19.54
CA GLY A 182 -25.35 11.67 18.19
C GLY A 182 -24.11 11.20 17.41
N LYS A 183 -23.58 10.03 17.71
CA LYS A 183 -22.36 9.47 17.09
C LYS A 183 -22.69 8.63 15.86
N TYR A 184 -22.06 8.98 14.72
CA TYR A 184 -22.26 8.34 13.43
C TYR A 184 -20.92 8.00 12.80
N VAL A 185 -20.86 6.94 12.01
CA VAL A 185 -19.69 6.63 11.16
C VAL A 185 -19.92 7.18 9.74
N TYR A 186 -18.85 7.29 8.96
CA TYR A 186 -18.93 7.74 7.57
C TYR A 186 -19.94 6.92 6.75
N GLY A 187 -20.79 7.61 6.00
CA GLY A 187 -21.82 6.97 5.15
C GLY A 187 -23.09 6.56 5.90
N GLN A 188 -23.12 6.67 7.23
CA GLN A 188 -24.33 6.44 8.01
C GLN A 188 -25.28 7.63 7.89
N THR A 189 -26.56 7.34 7.69
CA THR A 189 -27.61 8.38 7.69
C THR A 189 -27.96 8.75 9.13
N ALA A 190 -27.89 10.04 9.48
CA ALA A 190 -28.36 10.55 10.74
C ALA A 190 -29.83 10.98 10.63
N LYS A 191 -30.67 10.53 11.56
CA LYS A 191 -32.04 11.02 11.72
C LYS A 191 -32.12 11.95 12.91
N VAL A 192 -32.64 13.13 12.67
CA VAL A 192 -32.91 14.14 13.71
C VAL A 192 -34.41 14.31 13.82
N THR A 193 -34.94 14.30 15.04
CA THR A 193 -36.39 14.45 15.32
C THR A 193 -36.63 15.66 16.21
N ALA A 194 -37.56 16.51 15.83
CA ALA A 194 -38.03 17.62 16.65
C ALA A 194 -39.38 17.28 17.28
N THR A 195 -39.60 17.76 18.50
CA THR A 195 -40.88 17.68 19.20
C THR A 195 -41.22 19.09 19.67
N ALA A 196 -42.31 19.66 19.12
CA ALA A 196 -42.79 20.98 19.54
C ALA A 196 -43.44 20.93 20.92
N ASN A 197 -43.26 21.99 21.72
CA ASN A 197 -43.98 22.20 22.97
C ASN A 197 -45.41 22.66 22.66
N ASP A 198 -46.26 22.64 23.68
CA ASP A 198 -47.63 23.17 23.57
C ASP A 198 -47.64 24.63 23.06
N ASN A 199 -48.53 24.93 22.12
CA ASN A 199 -48.65 26.19 21.43
C ASN A 199 -47.47 26.59 20.53
N TYR A 200 -46.59 25.66 20.17
CA TYR A 200 -45.52 25.86 19.20
C TYR A 200 -45.72 24.94 17.99
N GLU A 201 -45.19 25.34 16.86
CA GLU A 201 -45.21 24.62 15.61
C GLU A 201 -43.76 24.42 15.07
N PHE A 202 -43.44 23.25 14.54
CA PHE A 202 -42.13 23.04 13.90
C PHE A 202 -42.14 23.74 12.53
N VAL A 203 -41.17 24.61 12.33
CA VAL A 203 -41.06 25.40 11.08
C VAL A 203 -39.84 24.99 10.23
N GLY A 204 -38.94 24.18 10.75
CA GLY A 204 -37.80 23.66 10.01
C GLY A 204 -36.50 23.57 10.83
N TRP A 205 -35.54 22.90 10.23
CA TRP A 205 -34.17 22.76 10.70
C TRP A 205 -33.31 23.86 10.11
N LYS A 206 -32.43 24.43 10.91
CA LYS A 206 -31.42 25.40 10.47
C LYS A 206 -30.02 24.91 10.85
N ASP A 207 -29.04 25.14 9.97
CA ASP A 207 -27.65 24.91 10.29
C ASP A 207 -27.09 25.95 11.27
N SER A 208 -25.79 25.81 11.62
CA SER A 208 -25.12 26.75 12.54
C SER A 208 -25.00 28.19 12.00
N TYR A 209 -25.25 28.40 10.72
CA TYR A 209 -25.22 29.69 10.05
C TYR A 209 -26.62 30.32 9.93
N GLY A 210 -27.66 29.60 10.37
CA GLY A 210 -29.04 30.06 10.30
C GLY A 210 -29.75 29.75 8.97
N THR A 211 -29.12 29.00 8.08
CA THR A 211 -29.69 28.57 6.81
C THR A 211 -30.66 27.41 7.02
N THR A 212 -31.89 27.51 6.48
CA THR A 212 -32.84 26.39 6.54
C THR A 212 -32.34 25.23 5.68
N VAL A 213 -32.20 24.05 6.31
CA VAL A 213 -31.71 22.80 5.67
C VAL A 213 -32.83 21.80 5.42
N SER A 214 -33.94 21.86 6.17
CA SER A 214 -35.15 21.07 5.95
C SER A 214 -36.36 21.70 6.64
N THR A 215 -37.55 21.44 6.13
CA THR A 215 -38.85 21.78 6.73
C THR A 215 -39.63 20.52 7.16
N ASP A 216 -39.03 19.35 6.98
CA ASP A 216 -39.62 18.05 7.32
C ASP A 216 -39.00 17.46 8.59
#